data_80bc70da6cb79f6c69ae21c4b3a59487
#
_entry.id   80bc70da6cb79f6c69ae21c4b3a59487
#
_cell.length_a   1.000
_cell.length_b   1.000
_cell.length_c   1.000
_cell.angle_alpha   90.00
_cell.angle_beta   90.00
_cell.angle_gamma   90.00
#
_symmetry.space_group_name_H-M   'P 1'
#
loop_
_entity.id
_entity.type
_entity.pdbx_description
1 polymer ?
#
loop_
_entity_poly.entity_id
_entity_poly.type
_entity_poly.pdbx_seq_one_letter_code
_entity_poly.pdbx_strand_id
1 'polypeptide(L)'
;MPNFYATLSEPTLANLALRLTILTGSGSRSSPIRNMRMEEISGDIWTVPGEKMKGRKNRTSPFRIPLSQEALRIIELAAPFTRDGYLFPGVRKGVMSDMTMTRLMQRRGMVERPHGFRKTLRTWLEDCTDAPHEVKEACIAHVTHSQVVRTYRQTDWLEQRRVLMERWTDYVTGGSGKIIQLADIRNG
;
A
#
# COMPACT_ATOMS: atom_id res chain seq x y z
N MET A 1 -12.75 -9.49 -2.43
CA MET A 1 -11.28 -9.29 -2.26
C MET A 1 -10.57 -10.54 -1.75
N PRO A 2 -10.96 -11.21 -0.65
CA PRO A 2 -10.21 -12.36 -0.11
C PRO A 2 -9.93 -13.44 -1.14
N ASN A 3 -10.95 -13.91 -1.85
CA ASN A 3 -10.81 -14.98 -2.84
C ASN A 3 -9.77 -14.65 -3.93
N PHE A 4 -9.73 -13.40 -4.40
CA PHE A 4 -8.71 -12.99 -5.37
C PHE A 4 -7.30 -12.97 -4.76
N TYR A 5 -7.15 -12.41 -3.55
CA TYR A 5 -5.86 -12.36 -2.88
C TYR A 5 -5.28 -13.76 -2.66
N ALA A 6 -6.10 -14.72 -2.27
CA ALA A 6 -5.70 -16.12 -2.09
C ALA A 6 -5.13 -16.75 -3.38
N THR A 7 -5.60 -16.34 -4.56
CA THR A 7 -5.05 -16.84 -5.84
C THR A 7 -3.61 -16.38 -6.12
N LEU A 8 -3.09 -15.43 -5.35
CA LEU A 8 -1.74 -14.89 -5.48
C LEU A 8 -0.74 -15.57 -4.53
N SER A 9 -1.04 -16.75 -3.99
CA SER A 9 -0.25 -17.47 -2.98
C SER A 9 1.15 -17.88 -3.46
N GLU A 10 1.32 -18.18 -4.75
CA GLU A 10 2.61 -18.53 -5.32
C GLU A 10 3.60 -17.35 -5.19
N PRO A 11 4.83 -17.57 -4.63
CA PRO A 11 5.76 -16.47 -4.31
C PRO A 11 6.57 -16.00 -5.53
N THR A 12 5.91 -15.78 -6.66
CA THR A 12 6.55 -15.10 -7.81
C THR A 12 6.67 -13.60 -7.55
N LEU A 13 7.70 -12.94 -8.06
CA LEU A 13 7.87 -11.49 -7.90
C LEU A 13 6.64 -10.69 -8.36
N ALA A 14 5.95 -11.16 -9.41
CA ALA A 14 4.75 -10.51 -9.90
C ALA A 14 3.57 -10.62 -8.90
N ASN A 15 3.37 -11.80 -8.31
CA ASN A 15 2.35 -12.01 -7.28
C ASN A 15 2.69 -11.21 -6.02
N LEU A 16 3.93 -11.26 -5.54
CA LEU A 16 4.40 -10.52 -4.37
C LEU A 16 4.21 -9.00 -4.56
N ALA A 17 4.59 -8.44 -5.72
CA ALA A 17 4.39 -7.04 -6.03
C ALA A 17 2.90 -6.65 -6.05
N LEU A 18 2.03 -7.50 -6.62
CA LEU A 18 0.59 -7.24 -6.65
C LEU A 18 -0.04 -7.35 -5.25
N ARG A 19 0.35 -8.35 -4.44
CA ARG A 19 -0.09 -8.47 -3.04
C ARG A 19 0.29 -7.22 -2.24
N LEU A 20 1.54 -6.77 -2.34
CA LEU A 20 1.99 -5.58 -1.65
C LEU A 20 1.26 -4.31 -2.13
N THR A 21 0.94 -4.22 -3.43
CA THR A 21 0.11 -3.15 -4.00
C THR A 21 -1.29 -3.12 -3.37
N ILE A 22 -1.90 -4.28 -3.18
CA ILE A 22 -3.22 -4.42 -2.55
C ILE A 22 -3.16 -4.00 -1.08
N LEU A 23 -2.21 -4.54 -0.32
CA LEU A 23 -2.10 -4.31 1.12
C LEU A 23 -1.75 -2.85 1.47
N THR A 24 -0.91 -2.20 0.69
CA THR A 24 -0.47 -0.82 0.99
C THR A 24 -1.42 0.26 0.43
N GLY A 25 -2.39 -0.12 -0.40
CA GLY A 25 -3.22 0.86 -1.11
C GLY A 25 -2.41 1.78 -2.04
N SER A 26 -1.13 1.48 -2.26
CA SER A 26 -0.24 2.28 -3.12
C SER A 26 -0.58 2.16 -4.61
N GLY A 27 -1.67 1.44 -4.92
CA GLY A 27 -2.17 1.21 -6.27
C GLY A 27 -2.64 2.44 -7.04
N SER A 28 -2.48 3.65 -6.47
CA SER A 28 -2.69 4.86 -7.28
C SER A 28 -1.70 4.96 -8.44
N ARG A 29 -0.58 4.23 -8.33
CA ARG A 29 0.40 3.98 -9.40
C ARG A 29 1.18 2.72 -9.05
N SER A 30 1.38 1.86 -10.01
CA SER A 30 2.32 0.75 -9.89
C SER A 30 3.77 1.25 -9.67
N SER A 31 4.02 2.53 -9.94
CA SER A 31 5.35 3.13 -9.86
C SER A 31 6.00 3.05 -8.47
N PRO A 32 5.38 3.43 -7.34
CA PRO A 32 6.04 3.33 -6.04
C PRO A 32 6.47 1.90 -5.71
N ILE A 33 5.61 0.90 -5.87
CA ILE A 33 5.93 -0.52 -5.60
C ILE A 33 7.06 -1.01 -6.52
N ARG A 34 6.98 -0.72 -7.83
CA ARG A 34 8.02 -1.14 -8.78
C ARG A 34 9.39 -0.54 -8.46
N ASN A 35 9.40 0.68 -7.98
CA ASN A 35 10.62 1.42 -7.62
C ASN A 35 10.97 1.32 -6.14
N MET A 36 10.32 0.40 -5.39
CA MET A 36 10.57 0.20 -3.97
C MET A 36 12.00 -0.28 -3.74
N ARG A 37 12.69 0.36 -2.80
CA ARG A 37 14.05 0.02 -2.42
C ARG A 37 14.08 -0.45 -0.97
N MET A 38 14.99 -1.36 -0.66
CA MET A 38 15.14 -1.88 0.71
C MET A 38 15.51 -0.77 1.69
N GLU A 39 16.31 0.21 1.27
CA GLU A 39 16.72 1.37 2.08
C GLU A 39 15.57 2.32 2.47
N GLU A 40 14.42 2.20 1.82
CA GLU A 40 13.21 2.99 2.13
C GLU A 40 12.37 2.39 3.26
N ILE A 41 12.74 1.18 3.73
CA ILE A 41 12.01 0.44 4.75
C ILE A 41 12.78 0.52 6.06
N SER A 42 12.10 0.99 7.11
CA SER A 42 12.65 1.04 8.47
C SER A 42 11.61 0.49 9.45
N GLY A 43 11.93 -0.66 10.06
CA GLY A 43 10.97 -1.39 10.87
C GLY A 43 9.70 -1.72 10.06
N ASP A 44 8.57 -1.30 10.55
CA ASP A 44 7.26 -1.50 9.92
C ASP A 44 6.78 -0.26 9.13
N ILE A 45 7.69 0.58 8.69
CA ILE A 45 7.37 1.79 7.91
C ILE A 45 8.11 1.78 6.58
N TRP A 46 7.37 1.92 5.49
CA TRP A 46 7.92 2.24 4.18
C TRP A 46 7.79 3.73 3.90
N THR A 47 8.91 4.43 3.74
CA THR A 47 8.96 5.85 3.40
C THR A 47 9.16 6.01 1.90
N VAL A 48 8.08 6.33 1.18
CA VAL A 48 8.13 6.62 -0.26
C VAL A 48 8.73 8.01 -0.46
N PRO A 49 9.88 8.14 -1.13
CA PRO A 49 10.47 9.45 -1.42
C PRO A 49 9.54 10.34 -2.23
N GLY A 50 9.59 11.66 -1.98
CA GLY A 50 8.72 12.63 -2.63
C GLY A 50 8.80 12.64 -4.16
N GLU A 51 9.97 12.34 -4.72
CA GLU A 51 10.18 12.23 -6.17
C GLU A 51 9.42 11.06 -6.81
N LYS A 52 9.11 10.02 -6.04
CA LYS A 52 8.30 8.88 -6.48
C LYS A 52 6.79 9.12 -6.35
N MET A 53 6.42 10.21 -5.68
CA MET A 53 5.02 10.62 -5.50
C MET A 53 4.54 11.50 -6.65
N LYS A 54 3.21 11.56 -6.86
CA LYS A 54 2.63 12.50 -7.83
C LYS A 54 2.69 13.92 -7.28
N GLY A 55 3.35 14.82 -7.98
CA GLY A 55 3.41 16.22 -7.61
C GLY A 55 4.37 17.00 -8.49
N ARG A 56 4.55 18.28 -8.19
CA ARG A 56 5.60 19.08 -8.84
C ARG A 56 6.97 18.60 -8.34
N LYS A 57 7.92 18.45 -9.27
CA LYS A 57 9.31 18.09 -8.97
C LYS A 57 9.84 18.97 -7.82
N ASN A 58 10.47 18.36 -6.82
CA ASN A 58 11.05 19.00 -5.63
C ASN A 58 10.07 19.73 -4.68
N ARG A 59 8.74 19.47 -4.78
CA ARG A 59 7.73 20.06 -3.89
C ARG A 59 6.84 19.04 -3.19
N THR A 60 7.11 17.75 -3.36
CA THR A 60 6.33 16.68 -2.73
C THR A 60 7.11 16.10 -1.56
N SER A 61 6.54 16.15 -0.37
CA SER A 61 7.11 15.54 0.82
C SER A 61 7.11 14.02 0.72
N PRO A 62 8.07 13.33 1.36
CA PRO A 62 8.02 11.89 1.51
C PRO A 62 6.69 11.43 2.13
N PHE A 63 6.27 10.22 1.78
CA PHE A 63 5.03 9.65 2.29
C PHE A 63 5.31 8.34 3.03
N ARG A 64 4.98 8.31 4.32
CA ARG A 64 5.15 7.13 5.17
C ARG A 64 3.95 6.21 5.04
N ILE A 65 4.19 4.92 4.81
CA ILE A 65 3.17 3.88 4.72
C ILE A 65 3.43 2.88 5.84
N PRO A 66 2.49 2.70 6.80
CA PRO A 66 2.60 1.64 7.78
C PRO A 66 2.41 0.29 7.09
N LEU A 67 3.31 -0.64 7.35
CA LEU A 67 3.33 -1.98 6.78
C LEU A 67 2.70 -2.94 7.78
N SER A 68 1.67 -3.65 7.36
CA SER A 68 1.09 -4.74 8.15
C SER A 68 2.04 -5.94 8.23
N GLN A 69 1.79 -6.86 9.17
CA GLN A 69 2.60 -8.07 9.31
C GLN A 69 2.66 -8.88 8.01
N GLU A 70 1.56 -9.00 7.29
CA GLU A 70 1.53 -9.67 5.99
C GLU A 70 2.34 -8.92 4.93
N ALA A 71 2.32 -7.58 4.94
CA ALA A 71 3.14 -6.77 4.04
C ALA A 71 4.64 -6.97 4.31
N LEU A 72 5.06 -7.02 5.58
CA LEU A 72 6.42 -7.34 5.98
C LEU A 72 6.84 -8.74 5.52
N ARG A 73 5.98 -9.75 5.70
CA ARG A 73 6.21 -11.11 5.23
C ARG A 73 6.42 -11.16 3.70
N ILE A 74 5.65 -10.39 2.94
CA ILE A 74 5.82 -10.30 1.48
C ILE A 74 7.17 -9.67 1.12
N ILE A 75 7.60 -8.66 1.85
CA ILE A 75 8.90 -8.00 1.66
C ILE A 75 10.02 -9.00 1.94
N GLU A 76 9.94 -9.78 3.03
CA GLU A 76 10.88 -10.83 3.36
C GLU A 76 10.98 -11.89 2.26
N LEU A 77 9.85 -12.34 1.70
CA LEU A 77 9.81 -13.28 0.58
C LEU A 77 10.41 -12.69 -0.71
N ALA A 78 10.32 -11.39 -0.92
CA ALA A 78 10.88 -10.73 -2.09
C ALA A 78 12.37 -10.36 -1.91
N ALA A 79 12.84 -10.19 -0.68
CA ALA A 79 14.19 -9.73 -0.35
C ALA A 79 15.32 -10.54 -1.02
N PRO A 80 15.29 -11.90 -1.11
CA PRO A 80 16.32 -12.68 -1.78
C PRO A 80 16.47 -12.37 -3.27
N PHE A 81 15.47 -11.79 -3.90
CA PHE A 81 15.48 -11.44 -5.34
C PHE A 81 15.91 -9.99 -5.59
N THR A 82 16.22 -9.22 -4.53
CA THR A 82 16.65 -7.83 -4.64
C THR A 82 17.88 -7.70 -5.53
N ARG A 83 17.81 -6.74 -6.48
CA ARG A 83 18.93 -6.43 -7.36
C ARG A 83 19.01 -4.92 -7.59
N ASP A 84 20.23 -4.37 -7.58
CA ASP A 84 20.49 -2.94 -7.70
C ASP A 84 19.75 -2.09 -6.66
N GLY A 85 19.46 -2.67 -5.48
CA GLY A 85 18.70 -2.07 -4.39
C GLY A 85 17.17 -2.11 -4.57
N TYR A 86 16.65 -2.56 -5.71
CA TYR A 86 15.20 -2.68 -5.96
C TYR A 86 14.64 -3.99 -5.43
N LEU A 87 13.58 -3.91 -4.64
CA LEU A 87 12.86 -5.08 -4.12
C LEU A 87 12.19 -5.90 -5.25
N PHE A 88 11.71 -5.21 -6.30
CA PHE A 88 11.08 -5.83 -7.47
C PHE A 88 11.88 -5.53 -8.74
N PRO A 89 13.02 -6.19 -8.96
CA PRO A 89 13.86 -5.95 -10.13
C PRO A 89 13.19 -6.42 -11.42
N GLY A 90 13.59 -5.83 -12.52
CA GLY A 90 13.25 -6.30 -13.87
C GLY A 90 14.00 -7.57 -14.24
N VAL A 91 13.58 -8.22 -15.32
CA VAL A 91 14.23 -9.49 -15.78
C VAL A 91 15.70 -9.27 -16.14
N ARG A 92 16.03 -8.18 -16.83
CA ARG A 92 17.40 -7.87 -17.28
C ARG A 92 18.07 -6.82 -16.41
N LYS A 93 17.53 -5.60 -16.38
CA LYS A 93 18.05 -4.43 -15.66
C LYS A 93 16.91 -3.62 -15.06
N GLY A 94 17.22 -2.83 -14.03
CA GLY A 94 16.31 -1.87 -13.42
C GLY A 94 15.12 -2.52 -12.73
N VAL A 95 13.97 -1.87 -12.82
CA VAL A 95 12.75 -2.23 -12.10
C VAL A 95 11.82 -3.13 -12.93
N MET A 96 10.93 -3.85 -12.26
CA MET A 96 9.84 -4.60 -12.89
C MET A 96 9.06 -3.73 -13.89
N SER A 97 8.68 -4.33 -15.04
CA SER A 97 7.86 -3.63 -16.04
C SER A 97 6.54 -3.13 -15.47
N ASP A 98 6.08 -1.98 -15.92
CA ASP A 98 4.79 -1.40 -15.56
C ASP A 98 3.60 -2.28 -15.97
N MET A 99 3.78 -3.08 -17.00
CA MET A 99 2.77 -4.03 -17.47
C MET A 99 2.73 -5.35 -16.72
N THR A 100 3.71 -5.65 -15.85
CA THR A 100 3.82 -6.97 -15.21
C THR A 100 2.58 -7.31 -14.38
N MET A 101 2.18 -6.43 -13.46
CA MET A 101 0.99 -6.65 -12.63
C MET A 101 -0.30 -6.61 -13.47
N THR A 102 -0.38 -5.73 -14.46
CA THR A 102 -1.52 -5.65 -15.38
C THR A 102 -1.69 -6.96 -16.16
N ARG A 103 -0.61 -7.48 -16.75
CA ARG A 103 -0.65 -8.75 -17.49
C ARG A 103 -0.96 -9.94 -16.59
N LEU A 104 -0.49 -9.90 -15.34
CA LEU A 104 -0.81 -10.90 -14.33
C LEU A 104 -2.34 -10.97 -14.09
N MET A 105 -2.99 -9.82 -13.92
CA MET A 105 -4.45 -9.73 -13.75
C MET A 105 -5.19 -10.17 -15.01
N GLN A 106 -4.76 -9.72 -16.19
CA GLN A 106 -5.37 -10.12 -17.48
C GLN A 106 -5.33 -11.63 -17.71
N ARG A 107 -4.20 -12.30 -17.37
CA ARG A 107 -4.09 -13.77 -17.48
C ARG A 107 -5.07 -14.52 -16.56
N ARG A 108 -5.60 -13.83 -15.53
CA ARG A 108 -6.64 -14.33 -14.62
C ARG A 108 -8.05 -13.91 -15.04
N GLY A 109 -8.21 -13.43 -16.28
CA GLY A 109 -9.51 -13.00 -16.82
C GLY A 109 -10.02 -11.68 -16.28
N MET A 110 -9.19 -10.89 -15.57
CA MET A 110 -9.59 -9.59 -15.03
C MET A 110 -9.41 -8.49 -16.09
N VAL A 111 -10.43 -7.64 -16.23
CA VAL A 111 -10.39 -6.42 -17.05
C VAL A 111 -9.85 -5.22 -16.26
N GLU A 112 -9.93 -5.30 -14.94
CA GLU A 112 -9.45 -4.29 -14.00
C GLU A 112 -7.92 -4.17 -14.04
N ARG A 113 -7.44 -3.05 -13.55
CA ARG A 113 -6.02 -2.76 -13.46
C ARG A 113 -5.58 -2.62 -11.99
N PRO A 114 -4.28 -2.76 -11.67
CA PRO A 114 -3.77 -2.62 -10.30
C PRO A 114 -4.22 -1.33 -9.60
N HIS A 115 -4.42 -0.25 -10.35
CA HIS A 115 -4.95 1.01 -9.82
C HIS A 115 -6.33 0.88 -9.16
N GLY A 116 -7.17 -0.06 -9.61
CA GLY A 116 -8.48 -0.32 -9.04
C GLY A 116 -8.45 -0.66 -7.55
N PHE A 117 -7.39 -1.30 -7.06
CA PHE A 117 -7.27 -1.66 -5.64
C PHE A 117 -7.23 -0.45 -4.70
N ARG A 118 -6.74 0.70 -5.16
CA ARG A 118 -6.85 1.94 -4.40
C ARG A 118 -8.31 2.35 -4.18
N LYS A 119 -9.13 2.24 -5.22
CA LYS A 119 -10.59 2.51 -5.11
C LYS A 119 -11.24 1.50 -4.16
N THR A 120 -10.88 0.23 -4.27
CA THR A 120 -11.39 -0.82 -3.38
C THR A 120 -11.06 -0.54 -1.91
N LEU A 121 -9.81 -0.19 -1.60
CA LEU A 121 -9.42 0.22 -0.24
C LEU A 121 -10.23 1.44 0.21
N ARG A 122 -10.36 2.48 -0.63
CA ARG A 122 -11.11 3.67 -0.27
C ARG A 122 -12.57 3.36 0.05
N THR A 123 -13.22 2.56 -0.81
CA THR A 123 -14.61 2.13 -0.58
C THR A 123 -14.72 1.32 0.72
N TRP A 124 -13.82 0.38 0.95
CA TRP A 124 -13.81 -0.39 2.20
C TRP A 124 -13.61 0.50 3.44
N LEU A 125 -12.71 1.50 3.38
CA LEU A 125 -12.53 2.46 4.46
C LEU A 125 -13.81 3.25 4.75
N GLU A 126 -14.57 3.63 3.73
CA GLU A 126 -15.85 4.34 3.90
C GLU A 126 -16.94 3.43 4.49
N ASP A 127 -17.06 2.22 3.98
CA ASP A 127 -18.18 1.33 4.28
C ASP A 127 -17.96 0.53 5.58
N CYS A 128 -16.70 0.28 5.96
CA CYS A 128 -16.35 -0.65 7.04
C CYS A 128 -15.61 0.02 8.21
N THR A 129 -15.45 1.34 8.21
CA THR A 129 -14.76 2.04 9.31
C THR A 129 -15.44 3.37 9.65
N ASP A 130 -15.32 3.74 10.92
CA ASP A 130 -15.77 5.01 11.50
C ASP A 130 -14.64 6.06 11.59
N ALA A 131 -13.49 5.79 10.95
CA ALA A 131 -12.35 6.70 10.97
C ALA A 131 -12.69 8.07 10.35
N PRO A 132 -12.10 9.17 10.84
CA PRO A 132 -12.27 10.48 10.24
C PRO A 132 -11.90 10.50 8.75
N HIS A 133 -12.62 11.28 7.96
CA HIS A 133 -12.41 11.39 6.50
C HIS A 133 -10.94 11.68 6.15
N GLU A 134 -10.30 12.56 6.90
CA GLU A 134 -8.89 12.93 6.67
C GLU A 134 -7.93 11.75 6.86
N VAL A 135 -8.20 10.87 7.82
CA VAL A 135 -7.39 9.67 8.05
C VAL A 135 -7.59 8.66 6.92
N LYS A 136 -8.84 8.47 6.46
CA LYS A 136 -9.16 7.61 5.30
C LYS A 136 -8.45 8.08 4.04
N GLU A 137 -8.50 9.38 3.73
CA GLU A 137 -7.83 9.97 2.58
C GLU A 137 -6.30 9.88 2.70
N ALA A 138 -5.76 10.00 3.94
CA ALA A 138 -4.33 9.79 4.20
C ALA A 138 -3.89 8.35 3.96
N CYS A 139 -4.72 7.33 4.22
CA CYS A 139 -4.39 5.93 3.90
C CYS A 139 -4.10 5.73 2.41
N ILE A 140 -4.77 6.47 1.56
CA ILE A 140 -4.59 6.37 0.11
C ILE A 140 -3.67 7.46 -0.47
N ALA A 141 -2.90 8.17 0.34
CA ALA A 141 -2.05 9.28 -0.09
C ALA A 141 -2.82 10.35 -0.91
N HIS A 142 -4.09 10.58 -0.56
CA HIS A 142 -4.88 11.64 -1.18
C HIS A 142 -4.80 12.92 -0.37
N VAL A 143 -4.26 13.96 -0.99
CA VAL A 143 -4.09 15.26 -0.34
C VAL A 143 -5.35 16.09 -0.53
N THR A 144 -6.15 16.21 0.53
CA THR A 144 -7.46 16.90 0.51
C THR A 144 -7.37 18.40 0.79
N HIS A 145 -6.18 18.93 1.12
CA HIS A 145 -6.06 20.32 1.59
C HIS A 145 -5.07 21.17 0.80
N SER A 146 -5.34 22.51 0.82
CA SER A 146 -4.45 23.52 0.26
C SER A 146 -3.05 23.48 0.92
N GLN A 147 -2.05 23.99 0.21
CA GLN A 147 -0.66 24.03 0.68
C GLN A 147 -0.50 24.73 2.04
N VAL A 148 -1.36 25.72 2.35
CA VAL A 148 -1.37 26.47 3.62
C VAL A 148 -1.73 25.55 4.78
N VAL A 149 -2.77 24.73 4.66
CA VAL A 149 -3.20 23.80 5.72
C VAL A 149 -2.14 22.72 5.98
N ARG A 150 -1.38 22.32 4.97
CA ARG A 150 -0.27 21.34 5.11
C ARG A 150 0.86 21.86 6.00
N THR A 151 1.16 23.16 5.94
CA THR A 151 2.23 23.78 6.74
C THR A 151 1.90 23.76 8.23
N TYR A 152 0.61 23.81 8.60
CA TYR A 152 0.15 23.78 9.98
C TYR A 152 -0.17 22.37 10.51
N ARG A 153 -0.17 21.33 9.65
CA ARG A 153 -0.41 19.95 10.09
C ARG A 153 0.87 19.32 10.65
N GLN A 154 0.83 19.07 11.95
CA GLN A 154 1.93 18.42 12.69
C GLN A 154 1.91 16.87 12.58
N THR A 155 0.85 16.26 12.05
CA THR A 155 0.71 14.80 12.01
C THR A 155 0.29 14.29 10.62
N ASP A 156 0.81 13.13 10.23
CA ASP A 156 0.38 12.33 9.08
C ASP A 156 -0.55 11.17 9.48
N TRP A 157 -1.03 11.17 10.74
CA TRP A 157 -1.88 10.14 11.34
C TRP A 157 -1.33 8.71 11.20
N LEU A 158 -0.02 8.55 11.31
CA LEU A 158 0.63 7.26 11.07
C LEU A 158 0.04 6.14 11.92
N GLU A 159 -0.21 6.39 13.22
CA GLU A 159 -0.74 5.37 14.14
C GLU A 159 -2.19 5.00 13.83
N GLN A 160 -3.05 5.99 13.56
CA GLN A 160 -4.43 5.69 13.15
C GLN A 160 -4.46 4.93 11.82
N ARG A 161 -3.60 5.29 10.88
CA ARG A 161 -3.46 4.60 9.61
C ARG A 161 -2.93 3.18 9.79
N ARG A 162 -2.04 2.94 10.74
CA ARG A 162 -1.52 1.60 11.09
C ARG A 162 -2.68 0.65 11.44
N VAL A 163 -3.55 1.07 12.36
CA VAL A 163 -4.72 0.29 12.77
C VAL A 163 -5.63 -0.02 11.57
N LEU A 164 -5.90 0.98 10.72
CA LEU A 164 -6.75 0.79 9.55
C LEU A 164 -6.12 -0.15 8.51
N MET A 165 -4.81 -0.08 8.30
CA MET A 165 -4.11 -0.93 7.33
C MET A 165 -3.99 -2.37 7.82
N GLU A 166 -3.87 -2.62 9.14
CA GLU A 166 -3.98 -3.97 9.71
C GLU A 166 -5.39 -4.54 9.50
N ARG A 167 -6.45 -3.80 9.84
CA ARG A 167 -7.83 -4.22 9.59
C ARG A 167 -8.12 -4.50 8.11
N TRP A 168 -7.57 -3.66 7.22
CA TRP A 168 -7.63 -3.90 5.78
C TRP A 168 -6.94 -5.21 5.39
N THR A 169 -5.77 -5.46 5.95
CA THR A 169 -5.01 -6.69 5.73
C THR A 169 -5.80 -7.92 6.17
N ASP A 170 -6.39 -7.89 7.37
CA ASP A 170 -7.25 -8.96 7.88
C ASP A 170 -8.43 -9.24 6.94
N TYR A 171 -9.10 -8.18 6.48
CA TYR A 171 -10.17 -8.33 5.48
C TYR A 171 -9.68 -8.96 4.18
N VAL A 172 -8.54 -8.50 3.65
CA VAL A 172 -7.98 -8.98 2.37
C VAL A 172 -7.51 -10.42 2.46
N THR A 173 -6.93 -10.83 3.59
CA THR A 173 -6.41 -12.20 3.80
C THR A 173 -7.48 -13.20 4.20
N GLY A 174 -8.73 -12.75 4.41
CA GLY A 174 -9.83 -13.61 4.85
C GLY A 174 -9.78 -13.93 6.35
N GLY A 175 -9.00 -13.19 7.13
CA GLY A 175 -9.05 -13.19 8.57
C GLY A 175 -10.43 -12.74 9.05
N SER A 176 -10.99 -13.41 10.07
CA SER A 176 -12.20 -12.95 10.74
C SER A 176 -11.86 -11.72 11.58
N GLY A 177 -11.69 -10.58 10.95
CA GLY A 177 -11.48 -9.31 11.64
C GLY A 177 -12.67 -9.06 12.57
N LYS A 178 -12.46 -9.23 13.87
CA LYS A 178 -13.40 -8.68 14.85
C LYS A 178 -13.49 -7.17 14.54
N ILE A 179 -14.70 -6.70 14.30
CA ILE A 179 -14.99 -5.27 14.23
C ILE A 179 -14.75 -4.73 15.64
N ILE A 180 -13.54 -4.29 15.92
CA ILE A 180 -13.22 -3.55 17.15
C ILE A 180 -13.58 -2.10 16.83
N GLN A 181 -14.64 -1.61 17.47
CA GLN A 181 -14.98 -0.18 17.37
C GLN A 181 -13.86 0.62 18.05
N LEU A 182 -13.47 1.75 17.45
CA LEU A 182 -12.46 2.66 18.04
C LEU A 182 -12.81 3.16 19.45
N ALA A 183 -14.07 3.03 19.87
CA ALA A 183 -14.52 3.29 21.23
C ALA A 183 -13.85 2.40 22.28
N ASP A 184 -13.44 1.17 21.92
CA ASP A 184 -12.82 0.21 22.85
C ASP A 184 -11.36 0.54 23.19
N ILE A 185 -10.72 1.42 22.42
CA ILE A 185 -9.30 1.83 22.63
C ILE A 185 -9.18 3.01 23.61
N ARG A 186 -10.28 3.72 23.89
CA ARG A 186 -10.28 4.90 24.80
C ARG A 186 -10.37 4.55 26.28
N ASN A 187 -10.64 3.32 26.66
CA ASN A 187 -10.89 2.87 28.04
C ASN A 187 -9.87 1.82 28.52
N GLY A 188 -8.67 1.77 27.95
CA GLY A 188 -7.57 0.92 28.41
C GLY A 188 -6.36 1.72 28.86
#